data_a4abd9f41bbfe2c1d65acaf169ac2dff
#
_entry.id   a4abd9f41bbfe2c1d65acaf169ac2dff
#
_cell.length_a   1.000
_cell.length_b   1.000
_cell.length_c   1.000
_cell.angle_alpha   90.00
_cell.angle_beta   90.00
_cell.angle_gamma   90.00
#
_symmetry.space_group_name_H-M   'P 1'
#
loop_
_entity.id
_entity.type
_entity.pdbx_description
1 polymer ?
#
loop_
_entity_poly.entity_id
_entity_poly.type
_entity_poly.pdbx_seq_one_letter_code
_entity_poly.pdbx_strand_id
1 'polypeptide(L)'
;GVVALTGCGAEKTSDKGNQAYRTLDEIKESGEINIGVFSDKNPFGYVDDNGDYQGYDVYFAERLGKDLGVKINYVSTEAANRVEYLETGKVDVVLANFTVTDERAEKVDFALPYMNVALGVVSHEDRVITSLDQIGADDQVIVISGTTAETYLEQNEPDIKLQKFDTYAAAKTAFENGTGVAWANDNTEVIAYAKENPGYVVGISSLGDQQSIAPAVTKGNSTLLDWINAEIESLGEENFFHADYEATLLDTYGADYEDTLVIEGGATK
;
A
#
# COMPACT_ATOMS: atom_id res chain seq x y z
N GLY A 1 47.44 -37.86 -14.52
CA GLY A 1 46.30 -37.19 -15.03
C GLY A 1 45.67 -36.32 -13.93
N VAL A 2 45.84 -35.02 -13.99
CA VAL A 2 45.21 -34.06 -13.07
C VAL A 2 44.00 -33.53 -13.80
N VAL A 3 42.81 -33.82 -13.29
CA VAL A 3 41.59 -33.20 -13.77
C VAL A 3 41.37 -31.92 -12.98
N ALA A 4 41.54 -30.80 -13.62
CA ALA A 4 41.13 -29.52 -13.06
C ALA A 4 39.61 -29.35 -13.23
N LEU A 5 38.89 -29.44 -12.18
CA LEU A 5 37.48 -29.06 -12.12
C LEU A 5 37.41 -27.54 -11.95
N THR A 6 37.22 -26.84 -13.05
CA THR A 6 36.82 -25.45 -13.02
C THR A 6 35.35 -25.38 -12.65
N GLY A 7 35.09 -25.06 -11.43
CA GLY A 7 33.73 -24.74 -10.99
C GLY A 7 33.31 -23.38 -11.53
N CYS A 8 32.58 -23.39 -12.63
CA CYS A 8 31.87 -22.21 -13.11
C CYS A 8 30.44 -22.31 -12.67
N GLY A 9 30.02 -21.53 -11.70
CA GLY A 9 28.62 -21.56 -11.31
C GLY A 9 28.17 -20.57 -10.25
N ALA A 10 29.05 -19.69 -9.79
CA ALA A 10 28.71 -18.87 -8.61
C ALA A 10 28.49 -17.37 -8.91
N GLU A 11 28.49 -16.94 -10.16
CA GLU A 11 28.55 -15.51 -10.47
C GLU A 11 27.22 -14.77 -10.39
N LYS A 12 26.08 -15.47 -10.41
CA LYS A 12 24.76 -14.80 -10.40
C LYS A 12 24.22 -14.46 -9.03
N THR A 13 24.80 -14.95 -7.97
CA THR A 13 24.34 -14.71 -6.59
C THR A 13 25.11 -13.61 -5.88
N SER A 14 26.23 -13.14 -6.41
CA SER A 14 27.07 -12.13 -5.79
C SER A 14 26.48 -10.71 -5.83
N ASP A 15 25.60 -10.42 -6.82
CA ASP A 15 25.00 -9.09 -6.98
C ASP A 15 23.81 -8.83 -6.06
N LYS A 16 23.26 -9.86 -5.44
CA LYS A 16 22.12 -9.73 -4.52
C LYS A 16 22.53 -9.36 -3.11
N GLY A 17 23.81 -9.44 -2.76
CA GLY A 17 24.26 -9.29 -1.40
C GLY A 17 23.54 -10.27 -0.47
N ASN A 18 23.01 -9.79 0.64
CA ASN A 18 22.25 -10.58 1.61
C ASN A 18 20.73 -10.51 1.38
N GLN A 19 20.28 -9.94 0.26
CA GLN A 19 18.86 -9.78 -0.02
C GLN A 19 18.26 -11.05 -0.61
N ALA A 20 17.14 -11.50 -0.05
CA ALA A 20 16.43 -12.69 -0.49
C ALA A 20 15.35 -12.33 -1.52
N TYR A 21 15.75 -11.88 -2.71
CA TYR A 21 14.80 -11.55 -3.77
C TYR A 21 15.06 -12.35 -5.05
N ARG A 22 14.04 -12.41 -5.89
CA ARG A 22 14.15 -13.01 -7.23
C ARG A 22 14.22 -11.90 -8.27
N THR A 23 15.15 -12.07 -9.23
CA THR A 23 15.26 -11.16 -10.37
C THR A 23 14.07 -11.34 -11.32
N LEU A 24 13.90 -10.39 -12.25
CA LEU A 24 12.88 -10.50 -13.29
C LEU A 24 12.98 -11.82 -14.05
N ASP A 25 14.18 -12.23 -14.47
CA ASP A 25 14.37 -13.47 -15.20
C ASP A 25 14.02 -14.70 -14.36
N GLU A 26 14.37 -14.71 -13.09
CA GLU A 26 14.02 -15.80 -12.18
C GLU A 26 12.50 -15.91 -12.00
N ILE A 27 11.78 -14.79 -11.91
CA ILE A 27 10.33 -14.75 -11.84
C ILE A 27 9.72 -15.32 -13.13
N LYS A 28 10.18 -14.86 -14.28
CA LYS A 28 9.69 -15.34 -15.58
C LYS A 28 9.92 -16.84 -15.74
N GLU A 29 11.10 -17.33 -15.37
CA GLU A 29 11.44 -18.76 -15.45
C GLU A 29 10.56 -19.59 -14.52
N SER A 30 10.23 -19.07 -13.33
CA SER A 30 9.34 -19.77 -12.39
C SER A 30 7.90 -19.84 -12.87
N GLY A 31 7.48 -18.91 -13.73
CA GLY A 31 6.10 -18.78 -14.19
C GLY A 31 5.15 -18.18 -13.16
N GLU A 32 5.65 -17.69 -12.03
CA GLU A 32 4.84 -17.16 -10.94
C GLU A 32 5.48 -15.91 -10.32
N ILE A 33 4.63 -14.97 -9.90
CA ILE A 33 5.03 -13.79 -9.13
C ILE A 33 4.24 -13.73 -7.83
N ASN A 34 4.92 -13.44 -6.73
CA ASN A 34 4.29 -13.29 -5.42
C ASN A 34 4.05 -11.79 -5.15
N ILE A 35 2.78 -11.41 -4.99
CA ILE A 35 2.40 -10.02 -4.79
C ILE A 35 1.70 -9.88 -3.44
N GLY A 36 2.24 -9.02 -2.59
CA GLY A 36 1.63 -8.66 -1.32
C GLY A 36 0.54 -7.63 -1.52
N VAL A 37 -0.67 -7.95 -1.09
CA VAL A 37 -1.85 -7.09 -1.17
C VAL A 37 -2.60 -7.14 0.16
N PHE A 38 -3.40 -6.12 0.46
CA PHE A 38 -4.34 -6.23 1.56
C PHE A 38 -5.47 -7.20 1.21
N SER A 39 -5.98 -7.88 2.22
CA SER A 39 -7.12 -8.81 2.07
C SER A 39 -8.39 -8.31 2.76
N ASP A 40 -8.31 -7.21 3.51
CA ASP A 40 -9.39 -6.68 4.37
C ASP A 40 -9.67 -5.19 4.17
N LYS A 41 -9.12 -4.57 3.12
CA LYS A 41 -9.26 -3.12 2.85
C LYS A 41 -10.00 -2.84 1.55
N ASN A 42 -11.32 -3.00 1.55
CA ASN A 42 -12.17 -2.57 0.45
C ASN A 42 -12.17 -1.02 0.38
N PRO A 43 -11.93 -0.39 -0.76
CA PRO A 43 -11.87 -0.93 -2.13
C PRO A 43 -10.45 -1.10 -2.72
N PHE A 44 -9.41 -1.14 -1.92
CA PHE A 44 -8.02 -1.21 -2.40
C PHE A 44 -7.53 -2.65 -2.57
N GLY A 45 -7.65 -3.47 -1.53
CA GLY A 45 -7.34 -4.88 -1.55
C GLY A 45 -8.23 -5.61 -0.54
N TYR A 46 -9.03 -6.52 -1.02
CA TYR A 46 -9.94 -7.30 -0.18
C TYR A 46 -10.30 -8.61 -0.86
N VAL A 47 -10.77 -9.55 -0.06
CA VAL A 47 -11.28 -10.83 -0.55
C VAL A 47 -12.80 -10.76 -0.55
N ASP A 48 -13.42 -11.05 -1.70
CA ASP A 48 -14.87 -11.03 -1.86
C ASP A 48 -15.52 -12.31 -1.30
N ASP A 49 -16.84 -12.39 -1.39
CA ASP A 49 -17.61 -13.51 -0.88
C ASP A 49 -17.32 -14.84 -1.60
N ASN A 50 -16.73 -14.77 -2.79
CA ASN A 50 -16.31 -15.94 -3.58
C ASN A 50 -14.88 -16.39 -3.26
N GLY A 51 -14.18 -15.67 -2.38
CA GLY A 51 -12.79 -15.94 -2.04
C GLY A 51 -11.78 -15.35 -3.02
N ASP A 52 -12.21 -14.47 -3.91
CA ASP A 52 -11.35 -13.83 -4.90
C ASP A 52 -10.85 -12.47 -4.40
N TYR A 53 -9.58 -12.17 -4.69
CA TYR A 53 -9.03 -10.85 -4.43
C TYR A 53 -9.60 -9.82 -5.39
N GLN A 54 -9.94 -8.65 -4.85
CA GLN A 54 -10.54 -7.52 -5.56
C GLN A 54 -9.93 -6.20 -5.08
N GLY A 55 -10.12 -5.13 -5.85
CA GLY A 55 -9.78 -3.77 -5.47
C GLY A 55 -8.79 -3.11 -6.43
N TYR A 56 -8.50 -1.83 -6.15
CA TYR A 56 -7.65 -1.00 -7.01
C TYR A 56 -6.25 -1.58 -7.20
N ASP A 57 -5.63 -2.04 -6.12
CA ASP A 57 -4.29 -2.65 -6.18
C ASP A 57 -4.32 -4.01 -6.90
N VAL A 58 -5.38 -4.78 -6.69
CA VAL A 58 -5.53 -6.11 -7.30
C VAL A 58 -5.79 -5.99 -8.81
N TYR A 59 -6.57 -5.01 -9.22
CA TYR A 59 -6.82 -4.73 -10.64
C TYR A 59 -5.50 -4.45 -11.38
N PHE A 60 -4.62 -3.67 -10.76
CA PHE A 60 -3.28 -3.42 -11.30
C PHE A 60 -2.42 -4.69 -11.29
N ALA A 61 -2.43 -5.44 -10.19
CA ALA A 61 -1.68 -6.70 -10.09
C ALA A 61 -2.06 -7.68 -11.19
N GLU A 62 -3.35 -7.82 -11.51
CA GLU A 62 -3.84 -8.70 -12.58
C GLU A 62 -3.25 -8.32 -13.93
N ARG A 63 -3.23 -7.02 -14.25
CA ARG A 63 -2.63 -6.54 -15.50
C ARG A 63 -1.13 -6.77 -15.53
N LEU A 64 -0.45 -6.51 -14.42
CA LEU A 64 0.99 -6.71 -14.29
C LEU A 64 1.35 -8.18 -14.54
N GLY A 65 0.64 -9.11 -13.93
CA GLY A 65 0.85 -10.54 -14.15
C GLY A 65 0.58 -10.99 -15.58
N LYS A 66 -0.48 -10.46 -16.18
CA LYS A 66 -0.82 -10.74 -17.58
C LYS A 66 0.28 -10.27 -18.53
N ASP A 67 0.74 -9.04 -18.37
CA ASP A 67 1.74 -8.46 -19.26
C ASP A 67 3.13 -9.08 -19.04
N LEU A 68 3.42 -9.53 -17.83
CA LEU A 68 4.65 -10.27 -17.51
C LEU A 68 4.57 -11.75 -17.97
N GLY A 69 3.37 -12.25 -18.19
CA GLY A 69 3.15 -13.62 -18.64
C GLY A 69 3.30 -14.67 -17.54
N VAL A 70 2.99 -14.32 -16.31
CA VAL A 70 3.13 -15.21 -15.15
C VAL A 70 1.83 -15.30 -14.37
N LYS A 71 1.68 -16.36 -13.59
CA LYS A 71 0.61 -16.52 -12.62
C LYS A 71 0.90 -15.66 -11.40
N ILE A 72 -0.13 -15.05 -10.82
CA ILE A 72 -0.01 -14.29 -9.57
C ILE A 72 -0.36 -15.16 -8.39
N ASN A 73 0.51 -15.16 -7.38
CA ASN A 73 0.23 -15.68 -6.06
C ASN A 73 0.02 -14.46 -5.13
N TYR A 74 -1.21 -14.24 -4.72
CA TYR A 74 -1.50 -13.19 -3.75
C TYR A 74 -1.08 -13.61 -2.35
N VAL A 75 -0.40 -12.71 -1.65
CA VAL A 75 0.00 -12.90 -0.26
C VAL A 75 -0.71 -11.83 0.57
N SER A 76 -1.59 -12.28 1.47
CA SER A 76 -2.26 -11.36 2.40
C SER A 76 -1.23 -10.67 3.27
N THR A 77 -1.26 -9.34 3.26
CA THR A 77 -0.22 -8.51 3.87
C THR A 77 -0.86 -7.47 4.77
N GLU A 78 -0.31 -7.31 5.97
CA GLU A 78 -0.68 -6.23 6.87
C GLU A 78 0.27 -5.05 6.70
N ALA A 79 -0.13 -3.87 7.15
CA ALA A 79 0.68 -2.66 7.01
C ALA A 79 2.09 -2.84 7.59
N ALA A 80 2.19 -3.44 8.77
CA ALA A 80 3.47 -3.65 9.45
C ALA A 80 4.39 -4.66 8.76
N ASN A 81 3.86 -5.51 7.87
CA ASN A 81 4.63 -6.58 7.23
C ASN A 81 5.23 -6.20 5.87
N ARG A 82 4.84 -5.06 5.30
CA ARG A 82 5.16 -4.73 3.90
C ARG A 82 6.65 -4.71 3.61
N VAL A 83 7.42 -4.03 4.45
CA VAL A 83 8.89 -3.97 4.30
C VAL A 83 9.52 -5.35 4.54
N GLU A 84 9.14 -6.02 5.61
CA GLU A 84 9.69 -7.32 5.98
C GLU A 84 9.46 -8.38 4.89
N TYR A 85 8.28 -8.40 4.29
CA TYR A 85 7.96 -9.39 3.25
C TYR A 85 8.79 -9.20 1.99
N LEU A 86 9.20 -7.97 1.69
CA LEU A 86 10.17 -7.71 0.62
C LEU A 86 11.60 -8.11 1.04
N GLU A 87 12.00 -7.78 2.25
CA GLU A 87 13.35 -8.09 2.75
C GLU A 87 13.60 -9.59 2.82
N THR A 88 12.59 -10.37 3.21
CA THR A 88 12.69 -11.82 3.35
C THR A 88 12.42 -12.60 2.06
N GLY A 89 11.98 -11.91 1.00
CA GLY A 89 11.61 -12.57 -0.25
C GLY A 89 10.28 -13.31 -0.21
N LYS A 90 9.46 -13.08 0.81
CA LYS A 90 8.11 -13.67 0.88
C LYS A 90 7.22 -13.16 -0.26
N VAL A 91 7.42 -11.91 -0.66
CA VAL A 91 6.79 -11.34 -1.85
C VAL A 91 7.86 -10.74 -2.77
N ASP A 92 7.56 -10.70 -4.05
CA ASP A 92 8.39 -10.04 -5.06
C ASP A 92 8.05 -8.55 -5.17
N VAL A 93 6.76 -8.22 -5.02
CA VAL A 93 6.22 -6.86 -5.14
C VAL A 93 5.20 -6.64 -4.03
N VAL A 94 5.21 -5.45 -3.46
CA VAL A 94 4.13 -4.98 -2.57
C VAL A 94 3.23 -4.03 -3.37
N LEU A 95 1.96 -4.40 -3.49
CA LEU A 95 0.87 -3.59 -4.01
C LEU A 95 -0.21 -3.50 -2.92
N ALA A 96 0.14 -2.93 -1.79
CA ALA A 96 -0.70 -2.86 -0.61
C ALA A 96 -0.84 -1.40 -0.15
N ASN A 97 -1.31 -0.55 -1.05
CA ASN A 97 -1.59 0.86 -0.76
C ASN A 97 -0.39 1.54 -0.08
N PHE A 98 0.81 1.31 -0.62
CA PHE A 98 2.07 1.59 0.06
C PHE A 98 2.61 2.98 -0.28
N THR A 99 2.39 3.92 0.65
CA THR A 99 2.79 5.31 0.48
C THR A 99 4.31 5.46 0.46
N VAL A 100 4.81 6.24 -0.50
CA VAL A 100 6.23 6.57 -0.63
C VAL A 100 6.62 7.53 0.49
N THR A 101 7.61 7.14 1.27
CA THR A 101 8.24 8.00 2.28
C THR A 101 9.76 7.83 2.22
N ASP A 102 10.50 8.84 2.65
CA ASP A 102 11.97 8.77 2.69
C ASP A 102 12.47 7.63 3.58
N GLU A 103 11.82 7.43 4.72
CA GLU A 103 12.13 6.33 5.64
C GLU A 103 11.98 4.97 4.98
N ARG A 104 10.85 4.74 4.29
CA ARG A 104 10.59 3.49 3.56
C ARG A 104 11.55 3.31 2.39
N ALA A 105 11.89 4.39 1.69
CA ALA A 105 12.80 4.35 0.54
C ALA A 105 14.24 3.98 0.92
N GLU A 106 14.60 4.06 2.19
CA GLU A 106 15.87 3.54 2.68
C GLU A 106 15.90 2.00 2.72
N LYS A 107 14.73 1.38 2.82
CA LYS A 107 14.59 -0.07 3.03
C LYS A 107 14.11 -0.85 1.82
N VAL A 108 13.38 -0.18 0.93
CA VAL A 108 12.80 -0.78 -0.29
C VAL A 108 13.06 0.13 -1.47
N ASP A 109 12.85 -0.36 -2.68
CA ASP A 109 12.86 0.45 -3.89
C ASP A 109 11.43 0.64 -4.39
N PHE A 110 11.01 1.91 -4.47
CA PHE A 110 9.70 2.26 -5.00
C PHE A 110 9.75 2.43 -6.52
N ALA A 111 8.75 1.90 -7.20
CA ALA A 111 8.49 2.18 -8.59
C ALA A 111 7.75 3.54 -8.73
N LEU A 112 7.38 3.88 -9.95
CA LEU A 112 6.58 5.08 -10.23
C LEU A 112 5.22 5.00 -9.54
N PRO A 113 4.68 6.13 -9.05
CA PRO A 113 3.42 6.14 -8.31
C PRO A 113 2.20 5.98 -9.22
N TYR A 114 1.11 5.48 -8.65
CA TYR A 114 -0.15 5.27 -9.37
C TYR A 114 -1.38 5.84 -8.65
N MET A 115 -1.19 6.46 -7.49
CA MET A 115 -2.28 7.11 -6.75
C MET A 115 -1.74 8.21 -5.83
N ASN A 116 -2.51 9.28 -5.68
CA ASN A 116 -2.27 10.31 -4.65
C ASN A 116 -2.97 9.92 -3.35
N VAL A 117 -2.42 10.36 -2.23
CA VAL A 117 -2.98 10.10 -0.90
C VAL A 117 -2.62 11.23 0.06
N ALA A 118 -3.46 11.46 1.05
CA ALA A 118 -3.14 12.25 2.23
C ALA A 118 -3.68 11.50 3.45
N LEU A 119 -3.38 11.98 4.64
CA LEU A 119 -3.94 11.41 5.86
C LEU A 119 -5.29 12.04 6.17
N GLY A 120 -6.15 11.27 6.82
CA GLY A 120 -7.44 11.73 7.29
C GLY A 120 -7.73 11.25 8.71
N VAL A 121 -8.71 11.87 9.33
CA VAL A 121 -9.16 11.52 10.68
C VAL A 121 -10.67 11.40 10.67
N VAL A 122 -11.16 10.23 11.08
CA VAL A 122 -12.59 9.94 11.25
C VAL A 122 -12.93 9.87 12.73
N SER A 123 -14.11 10.35 13.09
CA SER A 123 -14.62 10.27 14.45
C SER A 123 -16.13 10.04 14.43
N HIS A 124 -16.70 9.76 15.61
CA HIS A 124 -18.14 9.68 15.75
C HIS A 124 -18.79 11.07 15.52
N GLU A 125 -19.96 11.09 14.93
CA GLU A 125 -20.68 12.35 14.63
C GLU A 125 -20.97 13.20 15.87
N ASP A 126 -21.06 12.60 17.05
CA ASP A 126 -21.27 13.29 18.31
C ASP A 126 -20.04 14.09 18.77
N ARG A 127 -18.88 13.77 18.22
CA ARG A 127 -17.64 14.46 18.53
C ARG A 127 -16.75 14.54 17.28
N VAL A 128 -17.09 15.43 16.39
CA VAL A 128 -16.33 15.64 15.15
C VAL A 128 -15.00 16.31 15.47
N ILE A 129 -13.90 15.70 15.04
CA ILE A 129 -12.55 16.25 15.19
C ILE A 129 -12.18 16.94 13.88
N THR A 130 -12.12 18.28 13.93
CA THR A 130 -11.75 19.10 12.77
C THR A 130 -10.32 19.66 12.88
N SER A 131 -9.72 19.54 14.05
CA SER A 131 -8.32 19.91 14.33
C SER A 131 -7.78 18.99 15.40
N LEU A 132 -6.51 18.63 15.32
CA LEU A 132 -5.84 17.81 16.32
C LEU A 132 -5.78 18.48 17.70
N ASP A 133 -5.89 19.80 17.76
CA ASP A 133 -5.95 20.55 19.02
C ASP A 133 -7.18 20.20 19.89
N GLN A 134 -8.19 19.60 19.29
CA GLN A 134 -9.42 19.18 19.98
C GLN A 134 -9.26 17.87 20.74
N ILE A 135 -8.12 17.20 20.55
CA ILE A 135 -7.83 15.91 21.20
C ILE A 135 -7.15 16.23 22.54
N GLY A 136 -7.79 15.79 23.63
CA GLY A 136 -7.33 16.04 24.99
C GLY A 136 -6.23 15.08 25.43
N ALA A 137 -5.61 15.41 26.58
CA ALA A 137 -4.50 14.63 27.15
C ALA A 137 -4.89 13.19 27.53
N ASP A 138 -6.16 12.97 27.85
CA ASP A 138 -6.67 11.65 28.24
C ASP A 138 -7.34 10.90 27.10
N ASP A 139 -7.49 11.56 25.96
CA ASP A 139 -8.07 10.92 24.77
C ASP A 139 -7.04 10.05 24.08
N GLN A 140 -7.50 9.04 23.35
CA GLN A 140 -6.65 8.19 22.54
C GLN A 140 -7.08 8.25 21.08
N VAL A 141 -6.10 8.23 20.17
CA VAL A 141 -6.32 8.14 18.73
C VAL A 141 -5.88 6.76 18.27
N ILE A 142 -6.75 6.09 17.53
CA ILE A 142 -6.48 4.77 16.98
C ILE A 142 -5.65 4.93 15.72
N VAL A 143 -4.58 4.13 15.61
CA VAL A 143 -3.75 3.99 14.42
C VAL A 143 -3.42 2.52 14.20
N ILE A 144 -3.07 2.19 12.96
CA ILE A 144 -2.58 0.86 12.60
C ILE A 144 -1.05 0.92 12.56
N SER A 145 -0.40 -0.07 13.16
CA SER A 145 1.06 -0.16 13.18
C SER A 145 1.63 -0.25 11.76
N GLY A 146 2.70 0.49 11.50
CA GLY A 146 3.37 0.52 10.19
C GLY A 146 2.74 1.43 9.16
N THR A 147 1.79 2.29 9.57
CA THR A 147 1.17 3.27 8.68
C THR A 147 1.84 4.64 8.77
N THR A 148 1.65 5.45 7.74
CA THR A 148 2.11 6.84 7.74
C THR A 148 1.38 7.68 8.78
N ALA A 149 0.14 7.33 9.14
CA ALA A 149 -0.60 8.00 10.20
C ALA A 149 0.09 7.83 11.55
N GLU A 150 0.54 6.62 11.88
CA GLU A 150 1.31 6.37 13.10
C GLU A 150 2.56 7.24 13.14
N THR A 151 3.36 7.19 12.10
CA THR A 151 4.62 7.94 12.01
C THR A 151 4.40 9.44 12.09
N TYR A 152 3.41 9.96 11.36
CA TYR A 152 3.09 11.38 11.36
C TYR A 152 2.73 11.89 12.77
N LEU A 153 1.85 11.17 13.45
CA LEU A 153 1.42 11.58 14.79
C LEU A 153 2.54 11.46 15.82
N GLU A 154 3.36 10.42 15.75
CA GLU A 154 4.52 10.29 16.63
C GLU A 154 5.53 11.42 16.45
N GLN A 155 5.76 11.84 15.22
CA GLN A 155 6.75 12.88 14.90
C GLN A 155 6.23 14.30 15.13
N ASN A 156 4.96 14.56 14.84
CA ASN A 156 4.41 15.92 14.84
C ASN A 156 3.51 16.22 16.04
N GLU A 157 2.94 15.20 16.67
CA GLU A 157 1.98 15.34 17.78
C GLU A 157 2.31 14.36 18.91
N PRO A 158 3.52 14.44 19.50
CA PRO A 158 3.99 13.43 20.45
C PRO A 158 3.18 13.39 21.76
N ASP A 159 2.40 14.43 22.06
CA ASP A 159 1.56 14.47 23.25
C ASP A 159 0.23 13.71 23.07
N ILE A 160 -0.16 13.39 21.85
CA ILE A 160 -1.36 12.60 21.59
C ILE A 160 -1.07 11.14 21.94
N LYS A 161 -1.93 10.55 22.77
CA LYS A 161 -1.83 9.13 23.10
C LYS A 161 -2.38 8.30 21.94
N LEU A 162 -1.55 7.39 21.44
CA LEU A 162 -1.94 6.48 20.37
C LEU A 162 -2.34 5.13 20.92
N GLN A 163 -3.37 4.55 20.34
CA GLN A 163 -3.76 3.17 20.54
C GLN A 163 -3.48 2.43 19.23
N LYS A 164 -2.51 1.50 19.27
CA LYS A 164 -1.96 0.87 18.07
C LYS A 164 -2.53 -0.54 17.89
N PHE A 165 -2.95 -0.85 16.68
CA PHE A 165 -3.44 -2.17 16.29
C PHE A 165 -2.67 -2.69 15.08
N ASP A 166 -2.51 -4.01 15.01
CA ASP A 166 -1.75 -4.64 13.93
C ASP A 166 -2.55 -4.82 12.64
N THR A 167 -3.87 -4.84 12.73
CA THR A 167 -4.74 -5.09 11.58
C THR A 167 -5.81 -4.00 11.45
N TYR A 168 -6.29 -3.83 10.23
CA TYR A 168 -7.43 -2.95 9.95
C TYR A 168 -8.67 -3.41 10.73
N ALA A 169 -8.95 -4.71 10.72
CA ALA A 169 -10.11 -5.27 11.41
C ALA A 169 -10.11 -5.00 12.92
N ALA A 170 -8.94 -5.14 13.58
CA ALA A 170 -8.81 -4.87 15.01
C ALA A 170 -8.98 -3.38 15.32
N ALA A 171 -8.41 -2.49 14.50
CA ALA A 171 -8.56 -1.05 14.64
C ALA A 171 -10.03 -0.62 14.49
N LYS A 172 -10.71 -1.14 13.48
CA LYS A 172 -12.13 -0.89 13.23
C LYS A 172 -12.98 -1.29 14.42
N THR A 173 -12.79 -2.50 14.94
CA THR A 173 -13.53 -3.01 16.09
C THR A 173 -13.32 -2.12 17.32
N ALA A 174 -12.08 -1.76 17.62
CA ALA A 174 -11.75 -0.89 18.73
C ALA A 174 -12.39 0.49 18.59
N PHE A 175 -12.33 1.06 17.39
CA PHE A 175 -12.95 2.36 17.11
C PHE A 175 -14.46 2.34 17.29
N GLU A 176 -15.14 1.32 16.78
CA GLU A 176 -16.58 1.15 16.91
C GLU A 176 -17.01 0.91 18.36
N ASN A 177 -16.14 0.29 19.17
CA ASN A 177 -16.37 0.10 20.60
C ASN A 177 -16.09 1.36 21.44
N GLY A 178 -15.65 2.45 20.81
CA GLY A 178 -15.42 3.72 21.49
C GLY A 178 -14.15 3.77 22.34
N THR A 179 -13.17 2.91 22.07
CA THR A 179 -11.91 2.90 22.83
C THR A 179 -10.98 4.06 22.48
N GLY A 180 -11.22 4.72 21.36
CA GLY A 180 -10.53 5.94 20.95
C GLY A 180 -11.51 6.99 20.46
N VAL A 181 -11.15 8.26 20.54
CA VAL A 181 -12.01 9.38 20.11
C VAL A 181 -11.98 9.59 18.62
N ALA A 182 -10.95 9.09 17.95
CA ALA A 182 -10.74 9.25 16.53
C ALA A 182 -9.86 8.11 16.00
N TRP A 183 -9.90 7.93 14.69
CA TRP A 183 -9.08 6.98 13.97
C TRP A 183 -8.39 7.73 12.83
N ALA A 184 -7.06 7.74 12.82
CA ALA A 184 -6.26 8.36 11.78
C ALA A 184 -5.69 7.28 10.86
N ASN A 185 -5.87 7.47 9.55
CA ASN A 185 -5.36 6.57 8.52
C ASN A 185 -5.29 7.32 7.19
N ASP A 186 -5.02 6.64 6.09
CA ASP A 186 -5.14 7.27 4.78
C ASP A 186 -6.52 7.88 4.60
N ASN A 187 -6.60 9.07 4.03
CA ASN A 187 -7.88 9.77 3.87
C ASN A 187 -8.87 8.96 3.03
N THR A 188 -8.38 8.28 2.01
CA THR A 188 -9.22 7.39 1.19
C THR A 188 -9.88 6.29 2.01
N GLU A 189 -9.13 5.68 2.93
CA GLU A 189 -9.66 4.60 3.78
C GLU A 189 -10.69 5.10 4.80
N VAL A 190 -10.43 6.24 5.45
CA VAL A 190 -11.39 6.79 6.43
C VAL A 190 -12.64 7.36 5.74
N ILE A 191 -12.49 7.90 4.53
CA ILE A 191 -13.64 8.36 3.73
C ILE A 191 -14.52 7.15 3.34
N ALA A 192 -13.91 6.07 2.87
CA ALA A 192 -14.64 4.84 2.54
C ALA A 192 -15.38 4.28 3.76
N TYR A 193 -14.70 4.26 4.90
CA TYR A 193 -15.31 3.83 6.17
C TYR A 193 -16.52 4.67 6.53
N ALA A 194 -16.41 5.99 6.49
CA ALA A 194 -17.52 6.89 6.85
C ALA A 194 -18.71 6.78 5.89
N LYS A 195 -18.45 6.51 4.60
CA LYS A 195 -19.52 6.29 3.63
C LYS A 195 -20.31 5.01 3.88
N GLU A 196 -19.65 3.96 4.36
CA GLU A 196 -20.26 2.66 4.62
C GLU A 196 -20.88 2.57 6.02
N ASN A 197 -20.49 3.46 6.93
CA ASN A 197 -20.90 3.41 8.33
C ASN A 197 -21.55 4.73 8.75
N PRO A 198 -22.89 4.84 8.70
CA PRO A 198 -23.60 6.00 9.21
C PRO A 198 -23.25 6.29 10.67
N GLY A 199 -23.15 7.58 11.01
CA GLY A 199 -22.80 8.00 12.36
C GLY A 199 -21.34 8.36 12.54
N TYR A 200 -20.52 8.25 11.48
CA TYR A 200 -19.09 8.60 11.50
C TYR A 200 -18.80 9.68 10.46
N VAL A 201 -17.92 10.60 10.80
CA VAL A 201 -17.61 11.78 10.01
C VAL A 201 -16.10 11.95 9.88
N VAL A 202 -15.64 12.23 8.67
CA VAL A 202 -14.25 12.61 8.43
C VAL A 202 -14.12 14.11 8.63
N GLY A 203 -13.70 14.52 9.82
CA GLY A 203 -13.53 15.93 10.17
C GLY A 203 -12.23 16.53 9.62
N ILE A 204 -11.21 15.70 9.39
CA ILE A 204 -9.95 16.11 8.75
C ILE A 204 -9.73 15.19 7.55
N SER A 205 -9.79 15.76 6.35
CA SER A 205 -9.63 15.01 5.09
C SER A 205 -8.25 15.13 4.46
N SER A 206 -7.41 16.02 4.98
CA SER A 206 -6.04 16.22 4.49
C SER A 206 -5.15 16.69 5.64
N LEU A 207 -4.54 15.74 6.31
CA LEU A 207 -3.61 15.98 7.41
C LEU A 207 -2.19 15.82 6.89
N GLY A 208 -1.37 16.86 7.05
CA GLY A 208 -0.02 16.87 6.51
C GLY A 208 0.01 17.07 4.99
N ASP A 209 1.13 16.72 4.38
CA ASP A 209 1.34 16.92 2.95
C ASP A 209 0.69 15.81 2.12
N GLN A 210 0.32 16.13 0.89
CA GLN A 210 -0.08 15.12 -0.08
C GLN A 210 1.12 14.23 -0.41
N GLN A 211 0.88 12.93 -0.45
CA GLN A 211 1.87 11.89 -0.76
C GLN A 211 1.38 11.05 -1.92
N SER A 212 2.18 10.11 -2.35
CA SER A 212 1.81 9.19 -3.43
C SER A 212 2.01 7.74 -3.00
N ILE A 213 1.25 6.85 -3.64
CA ILE A 213 1.32 5.41 -3.45
C ILE A 213 1.99 4.82 -4.68
N ALA A 214 2.93 3.93 -4.46
CA ALA A 214 3.69 3.28 -5.53
C ALA A 214 3.94 1.81 -5.21
N PRO A 215 4.13 0.97 -6.24
CA PRO A 215 4.61 -0.39 -6.02
C PRO A 215 6.00 -0.37 -5.41
N ALA A 216 6.31 -1.37 -4.61
CA ALA A 216 7.66 -1.51 -4.04
C ALA A 216 8.22 -2.90 -4.29
N VAL A 217 9.52 -2.96 -4.53
CA VAL A 217 10.29 -4.19 -4.68
C VAL A 217 11.40 -4.22 -3.64
N THR A 218 12.01 -5.38 -3.45
CA THR A 218 13.16 -5.51 -2.55
C THR A 218 14.28 -4.60 -3.03
N LYS A 219 14.90 -3.89 -2.09
CA LYS A 219 15.99 -2.96 -2.38
C LYS A 219 17.11 -3.64 -3.16
N GLY A 220 17.48 -3.04 -4.27
CA GLY A 220 18.50 -3.56 -5.17
C GLY A 220 17.98 -4.42 -6.31
N ASN A 221 16.70 -4.78 -6.32
CA ASN A 221 16.11 -5.57 -7.41
C ASN A 221 15.79 -4.70 -8.63
N SER A 222 16.84 -4.24 -9.29
CA SER A 222 16.75 -3.25 -10.35
C SER A 222 16.06 -3.77 -11.61
N THR A 223 16.22 -5.03 -11.96
CA THR A 223 15.61 -5.59 -13.17
C THR A 223 14.10 -5.62 -13.08
N LEU A 224 13.57 -6.03 -11.92
CA LEU A 224 12.13 -6.00 -11.67
C LEU A 224 11.59 -4.58 -11.58
N LEU A 225 12.31 -3.70 -10.88
CA LEU A 225 11.94 -2.29 -10.75
C LEU A 225 11.82 -1.61 -12.12
N ASP A 226 12.83 -1.81 -12.98
CA ASP A 226 12.85 -1.19 -14.32
C ASP A 226 11.69 -1.69 -15.17
N TRP A 227 11.37 -2.99 -15.07
CA TRP A 227 10.23 -3.55 -15.79
C TRP A 227 8.91 -2.95 -15.33
N ILE A 228 8.72 -2.83 -14.01
CA ILE A 228 7.49 -2.24 -13.44
C ILE A 228 7.37 -0.77 -13.84
N ASN A 229 8.47 0.00 -13.82
CA ASN A 229 8.44 1.39 -14.24
C ASN A 229 8.06 1.53 -15.72
N ALA A 230 8.62 0.71 -16.59
CA ALA A 230 8.26 0.71 -18.01
C ALA A 230 6.79 0.32 -18.22
N GLU A 231 6.29 -0.65 -17.46
CA GLU A 231 4.88 -1.05 -17.47
C GLU A 231 3.97 0.12 -17.08
N ILE A 232 4.28 0.82 -15.98
CA ILE A 232 3.48 1.96 -15.52
C ILE A 232 3.45 3.07 -16.57
N GLU A 233 4.57 3.39 -17.19
CA GLU A 233 4.64 4.39 -18.26
C GLU A 233 3.77 3.98 -19.45
N SER A 234 3.86 2.73 -19.89
CA SER A 234 3.05 2.17 -20.98
C SER A 234 1.56 2.18 -20.65
N LEU A 235 1.20 1.80 -19.43
CA LEU A 235 -0.19 1.82 -18.96
C LEU A 235 -0.77 3.23 -18.93
N GLY A 236 0.06 4.24 -18.70
CA GLY A 236 -0.37 5.64 -18.76
C GLY A 236 -0.88 6.04 -20.13
N GLU A 237 -0.32 5.50 -21.20
CA GLU A 237 -0.77 5.76 -22.58
C GLU A 237 -2.17 5.21 -22.84
N GLU A 238 -2.58 4.17 -22.09
CA GLU A 238 -3.90 3.57 -22.17
C GLU A 238 -4.91 4.18 -21.20
N ASN A 239 -4.53 5.14 -20.37
CA ASN A 239 -5.32 5.63 -19.23
C ASN A 239 -5.77 4.48 -18.31
N PHE A 240 -4.87 3.55 -18.06
CA PHE A 240 -5.16 2.32 -17.31
C PHE A 240 -5.66 2.60 -15.89
N PHE A 241 -5.03 3.54 -15.18
CA PHE A 241 -5.41 3.80 -13.79
C PHE A 241 -6.73 4.57 -13.68
N HIS A 242 -7.15 5.30 -14.70
CA HIS A 242 -8.52 5.81 -14.77
C HIS A 242 -9.52 4.66 -14.95
N ALA A 243 -9.21 3.69 -15.80
CA ALA A 243 -10.06 2.49 -15.94
C ALA A 243 -10.12 1.68 -14.64
N ASP A 244 -8.99 1.55 -13.94
CA ASP A 244 -8.92 0.91 -12.62
C ASP A 244 -9.82 1.64 -11.62
N TYR A 245 -9.72 2.97 -11.56
CA TYR A 245 -10.58 3.78 -10.69
C TYR A 245 -12.06 3.55 -10.99
N GLU A 246 -12.44 3.60 -12.26
CA GLU A 246 -13.83 3.40 -12.65
C GLU A 246 -14.35 2.01 -12.29
N ALA A 247 -13.49 1.00 -12.38
CA ALA A 247 -13.85 -0.38 -12.06
C ALA A 247 -13.91 -0.65 -10.54
N THR A 248 -13.11 0.05 -9.74
CA THR A 248 -12.88 -0.33 -8.33
C THR A 248 -13.21 0.76 -7.32
N LEU A 249 -13.08 2.03 -7.67
CA LEU A 249 -13.21 3.15 -6.73
C LEU A 249 -14.41 4.06 -7.00
N LEU A 250 -14.94 4.05 -8.20
CA LEU A 250 -16.00 5.00 -8.62
C LEU A 250 -17.23 4.93 -7.73
N ASP A 251 -17.68 3.73 -7.38
CA ASP A 251 -18.86 3.54 -6.53
C ASP A 251 -18.67 4.12 -5.12
N THR A 252 -17.46 4.08 -4.62
CA THR A 252 -17.14 4.57 -3.28
C THR A 252 -16.90 6.09 -3.27
N TYR A 253 -16.14 6.60 -4.22
CA TYR A 253 -15.67 8.00 -4.17
C TYR A 253 -16.37 8.94 -5.16
N GLY A 254 -17.03 8.41 -6.19
CA GLY A 254 -17.68 9.20 -7.22
C GLY A 254 -16.71 9.74 -8.26
N ALA A 255 -17.28 10.36 -9.29
CA ALA A 255 -16.50 10.87 -10.43
C ALA A 255 -15.60 12.06 -10.08
N ASP A 256 -15.99 12.86 -9.10
CA ASP A 256 -15.27 14.10 -8.75
C ASP A 256 -13.88 13.85 -8.14
N TYR A 257 -13.67 12.68 -7.51
CA TYR A 257 -12.38 12.32 -6.92
C TYR A 257 -11.40 11.70 -7.90
N GLU A 258 -11.84 11.27 -9.07
CA GLU A 258 -11.02 10.49 -10.00
C GLU A 258 -9.73 11.20 -10.37
N ASP A 259 -9.81 12.44 -10.86
CA ASP A 259 -8.62 13.19 -11.28
C ASP A 259 -7.73 13.61 -10.11
N THR A 260 -8.27 13.67 -8.90
CA THR A 260 -7.51 13.97 -7.69
C THR A 260 -6.68 12.76 -7.24
N LEU A 261 -7.25 11.56 -7.31
CA LEU A 261 -6.62 10.34 -6.80
C LEU A 261 -5.71 9.68 -7.82
N VAL A 262 -6.09 9.65 -9.08
CA VAL A 262 -5.38 8.86 -10.11
C VAL A 262 -4.11 9.53 -10.57
N ILE A 263 -3.04 8.75 -10.68
CA ILE A 263 -1.78 9.14 -11.35
C ILE A 263 -1.59 8.20 -12.55
N GLU A 264 -1.46 8.78 -13.74
CA GLU A 264 -1.17 8.03 -14.96
C GLU A 264 0.29 8.18 -15.36
N GLY A 265 0.89 7.07 -15.83
CA GLY A 265 2.27 7.07 -16.31
C GLY A 265 3.31 7.44 -15.26
N GLY A 266 2.95 7.42 -13.99
CA GLY A 266 3.82 7.80 -12.90
C GLY A 266 4.05 9.30 -12.76
N ALA A 267 3.30 10.13 -13.48
CA ALA A 267 3.46 11.59 -13.47
C ALA A 267 2.72 12.21 -12.28
N THR A 268 3.45 12.70 -11.30
CA THR A 268 2.89 13.47 -10.19
C THR A 268 2.50 14.86 -10.66
N LYS A 269 1.36 15.34 -10.17
CA LYS A 269 0.87 16.69 -10.50
C LYS A 269 1.40 17.71 -9.50
#